data_68222d35766d94c6181a3803adfc22f5
#
_entry.id   68222d35766d94c6181a3803adfc22f5
#
_cell.length_a   1.000
_cell.length_b   1.000
_cell.length_c   1.000
_cell.angle_alpha   90.00
_cell.angle_beta   90.00
_cell.angle_gamma   90.00
#
_symmetry.space_group_name_H-M   'P 1'
#
loop_
_entity.id
_entity.type
_entity.pdbx_description
1 polymer ?
#
loop_
_entity_poly.entity_id
_entity_poly.type
_entity_poly.pdbx_seq_one_letter_code
_entity_poly.pdbx_strand_id
1 'polypeptide(L)'
;MIEEIQYGCESHFCFETPYAPLIYASLLSEEDVTGGRSHAVCQMCGPNKVELWVYAVDVRALRAALNSWLRLFSVAAEMCELSEDQR
;
A
#
# COMPACT_ATOMS: atom_id res chain seq x y z
N MET A 1 -7.12 20.22 22.53
CA MET A 1 -8.18 19.86 21.57
C MET A 1 -7.62 18.95 20.49
N ILE A 2 -8.28 17.83 20.28
CA ILE A 2 -7.84 16.88 19.27
C ILE A 2 -8.52 17.22 17.97
N GLU A 3 -7.74 17.51 16.95
CA GLU A 3 -8.28 17.72 15.61
C GLU A 3 -8.48 16.37 14.95
N GLU A 4 -9.69 16.09 14.57
CA GLU A 4 -9.97 14.89 13.78
C GLU A 4 -9.71 15.20 12.32
N ILE A 5 -8.80 14.42 11.73
CA ILE A 5 -8.58 14.49 10.29
C ILE A 5 -9.67 13.64 9.65
N GLN A 6 -10.47 14.27 8.83
CA GLN A 6 -11.50 13.54 8.10
C GLN A 6 -11.00 13.19 6.71
N TYR A 7 -11.03 11.91 6.40
CA TYR A 7 -10.66 11.42 5.09
C TYR A 7 -11.94 11.24 4.27
N GLY A 8 -12.15 12.16 3.33
CA GLY A 8 -13.34 12.13 2.50
C GLY A 8 -13.31 11.12 1.37
N CYS A 9 -12.13 10.59 1.06
CA CYS A 9 -11.95 9.64 -0.03
C CYS A 9 -11.24 8.39 0.47
N GLU A 10 -11.64 7.23 -0.07
CA GLU A 10 -10.96 5.99 0.26
C GLU A 10 -10.91 5.06 -0.95
N SER A 11 -9.93 4.18 -0.98
CA SER A 11 -9.80 3.13 -1.97
C SER A 11 -9.32 1.86 -1.31
N HIS A 12 -9.73 0.73 -1.86
CA HIS A 12 -9.37 -0.57 -1.34
C HIS A 12 -8.89 -1.45 -2.49
N PHE A 13 -7.74 -2.08 -2.29
CA PHE A 13 -7.15 -2.99 -3.28
C PHE A 13 -6.84 -4.31 -2.63
N CYS A 14 -7.04 -5.36 -3.37
CA CYS A 14 -6.71 -6.71 -2.95
C CYS A 14 -5.79 -7.31 -4.01
N PHE A 15 -4.61 -7.73 -3.62
CA PHE A 15 -3.62 -8.30 -4.54
C PHE A 15 -3.39 -9.76 -4.19
N GLU A 16 -3.50 -10.61 -5.18
CA GLU A 16 -3.27 -12.04 -5.02
C GLU A 16 -1.94 -12.39 -5.68
N THR A 17 -1.01 -12.90 -4.89
CA THR A 17 0.34 -13.19 -5.35
C THR A 17 1.02 -14.19 -4.41
N PRO A 18 1.83 -15.12 -4.94
CA PRO A 18 2.60 -16.03 -4.08
C PRO A 18 3.67 -15.31 -3.26
N TYR A 19 3.98 -14.05 -3.60
CA TYR A 19 4.96 -13.25 -2.88
C TYR A 19 4.32 -12.34 -1.83
N ALA A 20 3.07 -12.58 -1.48
CA ALA A 20 2.33 -11.70 -0.58
C ALA A 20 3.06 -11.38 0.73
N PRO A 21 3.65 -12.36 1.45
CA PRO A 21 4.34 -12.05 2.70
C PRO A 21 5.50 -11.09 2.53
N LEU A 22 6.27 -11.25 1.44
CA LEU A 22 7.43 -10.38 1.18
C LEU A 22 6.98 -8.98 0.78
N ILE A 23 5.95 -8.90 -0.04
CA ILE A 23 5.40 -7.61 -0.48
C ILE A 23 4.81 -6.87 0.71
N TYR A 24 4.07 -7.58 1.56
CA TYR A 24 3.49 -7.00 2.75
C TYR A 24 4.57 -6.39 3.66
N ALA A 25 5.65 -7.13 3.90
CA ALA A 25 6.76 -6.65 4.71
C ALA A 25 7.39 -5.38 4.13
N SER A 26 7.52 -5.34 2.80
CA SER A 26 8.07 -4.17 2.12
C SER A 26 7.15 -2.96 2.25
N LEU A 27 5.85 -3.16 2.12
CA LEU A 27 4.89 -2.07 2.20
C LEU A 27 4.75 -1.53 3.62
N LEU A 28 4.88 -2.39 4.63
CA LEU A 28 4.81 -1.95 6.02
C LEU A 28 5.90 -0.93 6.37
N SER A 29 7.07 -1.07 5.79
CA SER A 29 8.18 -0.17 6.10
C SER A 29 7.92 1.24 5.57
N GLU A 30 6.96 1.41 4.67
CA GLU A 30 6.64 2.70 4.07
C GLU A 30 5.35 3.31 4.64
N GLU A 31 4.77 2.67 5.63
CA GLU A 31 3.55 3.14 6.26
C GLU A 31 3.74 4.46 6.92
N ASP A 32 3.40 5.46 6.92
CA ASP A 32 3.62 6.74 7.59
C ASP A 32 4.48 7.75 6.84
N VAL A 33 4.83 7.49 5.60
CA VAL A 33 5.65 8.43 4.84
C VAL A 33 4.85 9.62 4.31
N THR A 34 3.54 9.51 4.33
CA THR A 34 2.65 10.53 3.74
C THR A 34 2.27 11.58 4.77
N GLY A 35 2.62 12.81 4.57
CA GLY A 35 2.53 13.91 5.51
C GLY A 35 1.14 14.34 6.02
N GLY A 36 0.26 13.43 6.35
CA GLY A 36 -0.99 13.74 7.01
C GLY A 36 -2.20 13.97 6.13
N ARG A 37 -2.01 14.12 4.83
CA ARG A 37 -3.14 14.29 3.90
C ARG A 37 -3.71 12.97 3.44
N SER A 38 -2.99 11.89 3.66
CA SER A 38 -3.45 10.55 3.35
C SER A 38 -2.93 9.57 4.38
N HIS A 39 -3.56 8.41 4.43
CA HIS A 39 -3.21 7.35 5.36
C HIS A 39 -3.47 6.02 4.67
N ALA A 40 -2.58 5.07 4.85
CA ALA A 40 -2.75 3.76 4.25
C ALA A 40 -2.64 2.67 5.30
N VAL A 41 -3.42 1.63 5.13
CA VAL A 41 -3.39 0.44 5.98
C VAL A 41 -3.19 -0.76 5.07
N CYS A 42 -2.20 -1.57 5.38
CA CYS A 42 -1.87 -2.76 4.62
C CYS A 42 -1.98 -3.97 5.55
N GLN A 43 -2.61 -5.04 5.08
CA GLN A 43 -2.67 -6.26 5.89
C GLN A 43 -2.74 -7.50 5.03
N MET A 44 -2.29 -8.60 5.59
CA MET A 44 -2.42 -9.90 4.95
C MET A 44 -3.82 -10.43 5.15
N CYS A 45 -4.39 -10.99 4.08
CA CYS A 45 -5.73 -11.58 4.10
C CYS A 45 -5.64 -13.01 3.59
N GLY A 46 -4.74 -13.79 4.18
CA GLY A 46 -4.44 -15.13 3.75
C GLY A 46 -2.99 -15.25 3.32
N PRO A 47 -2.53 -16.46 2.96
CA PRO A 47 -1.12 -16.67 2.64
C PRO A 47 -0.66 -16.00 1.33
N ASN A 48 -1.59 -15.77 0.41
CA ASN A 48 -1.25 -15.24 -0.92
C ASN A 48 -1.99 -13.94 -1.24
N LYS A 49 -2.54 -13.26 -0.25
CA LYS A 49 -3.33 -12.07 -0.46
C LYS A 49 -2.87 -10.92 0.43
N VAL A 50 -2.70 -9.75 -0.19
CA VAL A 50 -2.42 -8.50 0.52
C VAL A 50 -3.55 -7.53 0.24
N GLU A 51 -4.06 -6.90 1.28
CA GLU A 51 -5.07 -5.86 1.14
C GLU A 51 -4.47 -4.51 1.50
N LEU A 52 -4.82 -3.51 0.74
CA LEU A 52 -4.36 -2.14 0.94
C LEU A 52 -5.56 -1.20 0.93
N TRP A 53 -5.75 -0.47 2.03
CA TRP A 53 -6.74 0.60 2.12
C TRP A 53 -6.01 1.93 2.13
N VAL A 54 -6.44 2.84 1.28
CA VAL A 54 -5.87 4.18 1.21
C VAL A 54 -6.97 5.19 1.47
N TYR A 55 -6.74 6.06 2.44
CA TYR A 55 -7.66 7.13 2.84
C TYR A 55 -7.00 8.47 2.56
N ALA A 56 -7.77 9.42 2.04
CA ALA A 56 -7.24 10.73 1.73
C ALA A 56 -8.26 11.82 1.97
N VAL A 57 -7.77 13.04 2.23
CA VAL A 57 -8.64 14.18 2.53
C VAL A 57 -9.41 14.66 1.30
N ASP A 58 -8.85 14.47 0.10
CA ASP A 58 -9.52 14.84 -1.15
C ASP A 58 -9.01 13.96 -2.29
N VAL A 59 -9.59 14.14 -3.48
CA VAL A 59 -9.26 13.33 -4.65
C VAL A 59 -7.80 13.51 -5.08
N ARG A 60 -7.27 14.73 -4.97
CA ARG A 60 -5.88 14.99 -5.34
C ARG A 60 -4.92 14.22 -4.44
N ALA A 61 -5.16 14.27 -3.13
CA ALA A 61 -4.34 13.52 -2.17
C ALA A 61 -4.47 12.02 -2.39
N LEU A 62 -5.68 11.54 -2.71
CA LEU A 62 -5.90 10.14 -2.97
C LEU A 62 -5.11 9.68 -4.20
N ARG A 63 -5.15 10.46 -5.29
CA ARG A 63 -4.41 10.12 -6.50
C ARG A 63 -2.91 10.05 -6.24
N ALA A 64 -2.36 11.02 -5.51
CA ALA A 64 -0.95 11.04 -5.19
C ALA A 64 -0.57 9.82 -4.34
N ALA A 65 -1.37 9.49 -3.33
CA ALA A 65 -1.13 8.35 -2.46
C ALA A 65 -1.20 7.04 -3.25
N LEU A 66 -2.21 6.89 -4.10
CA LEU A 66 -2.36 5.68 -4.91
C LEU A 66 -1.18 5.49 -5.85
N ASN A 67 -0.73 6.55 -6.52
CA ASN A 67 0.43 6.47 -7.39
C ASN A 67 1.66 5.98 -6.64
N SER A 68 1.89 6.48 -5.44
CA SER A 68 3.03 6.07 -4.62
C SER A 68 2.91 4.62 -4.17
N TRP A 69 1.76 4.24 -3.64
CA TRP A 69 1.58 2.88 -3.13
C TRP A 69 1.59 1.82 -4.23
N LEU A 70 0.96 2.10 -5.36
CA LEU A 70 0.95 1.14 -6.46
C LEU A 70 2.34 1.01 -7.09
N ARG A 71 3.11 2.09 -7.10
CA ARG A 71 4.50 2.02 -7.57
C ARG A 71 5.35 1.16 -6.64
N LEU A 72 5.21 1.36 -5.32
CA LEU A 72 5.93 0.53 -4.35
C LEU A 72 5.55 -0.94 -4.49
N PHE A 73 4.28 -1.22 -4.69
CA PHE A 73 3.81 -2.59 -4.89
C PHE A 73 4.45 -3.19 -6.15
N SER A 74 4.45 -2.45 -7.26
CA SER A 74 5.04 -2.92 -8.52
C SER A 74 6.51 -3.22 -8.39
N VAL A 75 7.25 -2.33 -7.72
CA VAL A 75 8.69 -2.53 -7.52
C VAL A 75 8.95 -3.76 -6.66
N ALA A 76 8.20 -3.91 -5.57
CA ALA A 76 8.35 -5.06 -4.69
C ALA A 76 8.06 -6.37 -5.44
N ALA A 77 7.00 -6.38 -6.24
CA ALA A 77 6.64 -7.56 -7.02
C ALA A 77 7.72 -7.92 -8.04
N GLU A 78 8.25 -6.92 -8.74
CA GLU A 78 9.33 -7.14 -9.70
C GLU A 78 10.58 -7.70 -9.04
N MET A 79 10.93 -7.18 -7.88
CA MET A 79 12.11 -7.67 -7.17
C MET A 79 11.95 -9.12 -6.75
N CYS A 80 10.75 -9.51 -6.33
CA CYS A 80 10.48 -10.89 -5.98
C CYS A 80 10.62 -11.82 -7.20
N GLU A 81 10.11 -11.40 -8.36
CA GLU A 81 10.21 -12.18 -9.59
C GLU A 81 11.65 -12.32 -10.05
N LEU A 82 12.42 -11.23 -10.01
CA LEU A 82 13.82 -11.26 -10.38
C LEU A 82 14.64 -12.16 -9.47
N SER A 83 14.34 -12.12 -8.17
CA SER A 83 15.02 -12.95 -7.20
C SER A 83 14.79 -14.44 -7.50
N GLU A 84 13.59 -14.81 -7.91
CA GLU A 84 13.25 -16.18 -8.25
C GLU A 84 13.95 -16.63 -9.54
N ASP A 85 14.03 -15.73 -10.51
CA ASP A 85 14.66 -16.04 -11.79
C ASP A 85 16.17 -16.24 -11.72
N GLN A 86 16.79 -15.81 -10.65
CA GLN A 86 18.25 -15.89 -10.50
C GLN A 86 18.75 -17.15 -9.82
N ARG A 87 17.95 -18.15 -9.73
CA ARG A 87 18.36 -19.42 -9.16
C ARG A 87 19.38 -20.12 -10.02
#